data_96414677bb8c55aeb76d11c0adb2d37c
#
_entry.id   96414677bb8c55aeb76d11c0adb2d37c
#
_cell.length_a   1.000
_cell.length_b   1.000
_cell.length_c   1.000
_cell.angle_alpha   90.00
_cell.angle_beta   90.00
_cell.angle_gamma   90.00
#
_symmetry.space_group_name_H-M   'P 1'
#
loop_
_entity.id
_entity.type
_entity.pdbx_description
1 polymer ?
#
loop_
_entity_poly.entity_id
_entity_poly.type
_entity_poly.pdbx_seq_one_letter_code
_entity_poly.pdbx_strand_id
1 'polypeptide(L)'
;MIRIRDLPLPPDGDMSRLVQAAARQLRISPAEIKQLDLKKRSVDARKKSDVRIIYTVDVAVKGREDKILKMAHCPKASIAQDYTYSVPQPAALPAQRPVIVGFGPAGMFAALVLSMAGLRPIVLERGQDAKTRHEKVLRFWQTGELDPDCNVQFGEGGAGTFSDGKLNTGVKNERIGWILEQFAEAGASADILYDAKPHIGTDELVTVVQNLREKIQHYGGEVQFGTKLTAIETQNGRVTAVRAVCAGAEQVIPTDTVLLAIGHSARDTFEALHTMGVVMEPKPFSMGVRIEHPQRMINESQYGAFAAAPGLGAADYKLNVRLPDGSSAYTFCMCPGGSVVAAASEEDGVVTNGMSDHARDGENANAALLVTLNPEDFPDKSTLGGMYWQRELEQAAFRAGGGTYRAPAQLVGDFLAHRPSAGLGDVRPTYRPGVTLCDLHDVFPPRITSVLERALPQLDARLHGFARPDAVLTAPETRSSSPVRIVRDETRQSPLRGLYPCGEGAGYAGGITSAALDGILSAEAVIRALSEERKEGRRTPMTEPIPFPTPEHAPDELTCDELLDRLQSLQDALAALDDEEPEDMASDRYTRWADRHEALEDELDDVLDLLDELDP
;
A
#
# COMPACT_ATOMS: atom_id res chain seq x y z
N MET A 1 -0.94 -32.56 -2.24
CA MET A 1 -0.44 -32.31 -0.86
C MET A 1 -1.61 -32.03 0.09
N ILE A 2 -1.41 -32.21 1.38
CA ILE A 2 -2.40 -31.88 2.41
C ILE A 2 -2.03 -30.54 3.03
N ARG A 3 -2.92 -29.55 2.96
CA ARG A 3 -2.77 -28.26 3.65
C ARG A 3 -3.26 -28.36 5.08
N ILE A 4 -2.43 -27.99 6.05
CA ILE A 4 -2.76 -27.95 7.47
C ILE A 4 -2.64 -26.50 7.92
N ARG A 5 -3.74 -25.96 8.45
CA ARG A 5 -3.81 -24.57 8.94
C ARG A 5 -3.65 -24.49 10.45
N ASP A 6 -3.26 -23.32 10.93
CA ASP A 6 -3.22 -22.93 12.34
C ASP A 6 -2.43 -23.89 13.23
N LEU A 7 -1.19 -24.17 12.84
CA LEU A 7 -0.25 -24.93 13.66
C LEU A 7 0.51 -23.99 14.61
N PRO A 8 0.20 -23.94 15.91
CA PRO A 8 0.89 -23.06 16.84
C PRO A 8 2.22 -23.65 17.28
N LEU A 9 3.29 -22.83 17.23
CA LEU A 9 4.59 -23.15 17.84
C LEU A 9 5.06 -22.02 18.76
N PRO A 10 5.93 -22.31 19.73
CA PRO A 10 6.60 -21.27 20.51
C PRO A 10 7.45 -20.37 19.61
N PRO A 11 7.69 -19.10 20.00
CA PRO A 11 8.47 -18.15 19.21
C PRO A 11 10.00 -18.31 19.42
N ASP A 12 10.46 -19.53 19.61
CA ASP A 12 11.89 -19.87 19.80
C ASP A 12 12.66 -20.10 18.48
N GLY A 13 11.96 -20.02 17.34
CA GLY A 13 12.56 -20.19 16.01
C GLY A 13 12.86 -21.64 15.62
N ASP A 14 12.48 -22.63 16.43
CA ASP A 14 12.74 -24.05 16.14
C ASP A 14 11.74 -24.63 15.13
N MET A 15 12.07 -24.49 13.85
CA MET A 15 11.27 -25.00 12.72
C MET A 15 11.23 -26.53 12.64
N SER A 16 12.14 -27.26 13.32
CA SER A 16 12.15 -28.72 13.33
C SER A 16 10.87 -29.31 13.94
N ARG A 17 10.21 -28.56 14.81
CA ARG A 17 8.94 -28.93 15.45
C ARG A 17 7.74 -28.94 14.51
N LEU A 18 7.81 -28.25 13.35
CA LEU A 18 6.70 -28.21 12.39
C LEU A 18 6.34 -29.59 11.84
N VAL A 19 7.34 -30.38 11.46
CA VAL A 19 7.11 -31.74 10.97
C VAL A 19 6.40 -32.60 12.02
N GLN A 20 6.81 -32.47 13.30
CA GLN A 20 6.19 -33.20 14.41
C GLN A 20 4.76 -32.71 14.68
N ALA A 21 4.53 -31.39 14.60
CA ALA A 21 3.21 -30.80 14.78
C ALA A 21 2.24 -31.23 13.66
N ALA A 22 2.69 -31.18 12.41
CA ALA A 22 1.92 -31.64 11.26
C ALA A 22 1.59 -33.14 11.34
N ALA A 23 2.57 -33.98 11.67
CA ALA A 23 2.39 -35.42 11.85
C ALA A 23 1.34 -35.74 12.93
N ARG A 24 1.38 -35.03 14.06
CA ARG A 24 0.37 -35.16 15.13
C ARG A 24 -1.03 -34.81 14.65
N GLN A 25 -1.20 -33.74 13.89
CA GLN A 25 -2.50 -33.34 13.35
C GLN A 25 -3.06 -34.37 12.36
N LEU A 26 -2.20 -34.97 11.56
CA LEU A 26 -2.58 -36.02 10.59
C LEU A 26 -2.65 -37.42 11.21
N ARG A 27 -2.27 -37.60 12.47
CA ARG A 27 -2.19 -38.88 13.20
C ARG A 27 -1.34 -39.92 12.45
N ILE A 28 -0.19 -39.48 11.93
CA ILE A 28 0.79 -40.31 11.23
C ILE A 28 2.17 -40.19 11.91
N SER A 29 3.09 -41.08 11.53
CA SER A 29 4.48 -40.93 11.95
C SER A 29 5.14 -39.74 11.23
N PRO A 30 6.02 -38.95 11.88
CA PRO A 30 6.84 -37.95 11.18
C PRO A 30 7.61 -38.50 9.99
N ALA A 31 8.04 -39.78 10.03
CA ALA A 31 8.73 -40.46 8.92
C ALA A 31 7.84 -40.71 7.69
N GLU A 32 6.55 -40.54 7.80
CA GLU A 32 5.60 -40.63 6.67
C GLU A 32 5.45 -39.31 5.90
N ILE A 33 5.93 -38.19 6.46
CA ILE A 33 6.04 -36.90 5.78
C ILE A 33 7.26 -36.93 4.86
N LYS A 34 7.03 -36.71 3.55
CA LYS A 34 8.07 -36.66 2.54
C LYS A 34 8.63 -35.25 2.33
N GLN A 35 7.72 -34.25 2.36
CA GLN A 35 8.02 -32.85 2.15
C GLN A 35 7.04 -32.01 2.96
N LEU A 36 7.50 -30.85 3.45
CA LEU A 36 6.69 -29.87 4.13
C LEU A 36 7.08 -28.50 3.57
N ASP A 37 6.10 -27.83 2.97
CA ASP A 37 6.23 -26.49 2.40
C ASP A 37 5.48 -25.50 3.29
N LEU A 38 6.15 -24.42 3.67
CA LEU A 38 5.57 -23.34 4.45
C LEU A 38 4.70 -22.47 3.53
N LYS A 39 3.44 -22.25 3.92
CA LYS A 39 2.47 -21.45 3.16
C LYS A 39 2.03 -20.19 3.88
N LYS A 40 2.06 -20.17 5.21
CA LYS A 40 1.78 -18.97 6.02
C LYS A 40 2.51 -19.04 7.35
N ARG A 41 3.04 -17.89 7.77
CA ARG A 41 3.58 -17.65 9.10
C ARG A 41 2.98 -16.35 9.63
N SER A 42 2.39 -16.37 10.82
CA SER A 42 1.87 -15.18 11.48
C SER A 42 2.18 -15.23 12.97
N VAL A 43 2.31 -14.06 13.60
CA VAL A 43 2.51 -13.94 15.04
C VAL A 43 1.15 -13.74 15.70
N ASP A 44 0.84 -14.59 16.67
CA ASP A 44 -0.27 -14.40 17.59
C ASP A 44 0.26 -13.89 18.94
N ALA A 45 0.11 -12.59 19.19
CA ALA A 45 0.54 -11.91 20.39
C ALA A 45 -0.65 -11.32 21.19
N ARG A 46 -1.89 -11.71 20.87
CA ARG A 46 -3.09 -11.27 21.61
C ARG A 46 -2.97 -11.53 23.11
N LYS A 47 -2.38 -12.66 23.47
CA LYS A 47 -2.08 -12.99 24.86
C LYS A 47 -0.59 -12.83 25.13
N LYS A 48 -0.19 -11.70 25.74
CA LYS A 48 1.23 -11.37 26.00
C LYS A 48 1.96 -12.36 26.92
N SER A 49 1.23 -13.18 27.67
CA SER A 49 1.79 -14.29 28.48
C SER A 49 2.01 -15.57 27.68
N ASP A 50 1.48 -15.69 26.45
CA ASP A 50 1.56 -16.90 25.63
C ASP A 50 1.62 -16.52 24.14
N VAL A 51 2.67 -15.81 23.72
CA VAL A 51 2.91 -15.46 22.32
C VAL A 51 3.27 -16.72 21.52
N ARG A 52 2.66 -16.88 20.35
CA ARG A 52 2.83 -18.03 19.46
C ARG A 52 3.11 -17.58 18.03
N ILE A 53 3.79 -18.44 17.28
CA ILE A 53 3.84 -18.33 15.83
C ILE A 53 2.89 -19.37 15.25
N ILE A 54 1.98 -18.92 14.39
CA ILE A 54 0.95 -19.75 13.77
C ILE A 54 1.38 -20.02 12.33
N TYR A 55 1.42 -21.31 11.98
CA TYR A 55 1.86 -21.76 10.67
C TYR A 55 0.72 -22.42 9.88
N THR A 56 0.74 -22.22 8.56
CA THR A 56 0.03 -23.06 7.59
C THR A 56 1.08 -23.76 6.72
N VAL A 57 0.94 -25.08 6.56
CA VAL A 57 1.90 -25.88 5.80
C VAL A 57 1.19 -26.79 4.82
N ASP A 58 1.84 -27.06 3.68
CA ASP A 58 1.47 -28.11 2.75
C ASP A 58 2.39 -29.31 2.93
N VAL A 59 1.81 -30.49 3.09
CA VAL A 59 2.53 -31.70 3.43
C VAL A 59 2.32 -32.77 2.35
N ALA A 60 3.41 -33.24 1.77
CA ALA A 60 3.40 -34.45 0.96
C ALA A 60 3.63 -35.67 1.87
N VAL A 61 2.78 -36.66 1.77
CA VAL A 61 2.80 -37.86 2.65
C VAL A 61 3.09 -39.14 1.86
N LYS A 62 3.52 -40.18 2.57
CA LYS A 62 3.58 -41.54 2.04
C LYS A 62 2.16 -42.13 2.07
N GLY A 63 1.64 -42.53 0.91
CA GLY A 63 0.30 -43.11 0.82
C GLY A 63 -0.74 -42.18 0.22
N ARG A 64 -2.01 -42.52 0.38
CA ARG A 64 -3.14 -41.79 -0.21
C ARG A 64 -3.61 -40.68 0.74
N GLU A 65 -3.50 -39.45 0.28
CA GLU A 65 -3.84 -38.22 1.02
C GLU A 65 -5.30 -38.20 1.48
N ASP A 66 -6.23 -38.63 0.60
CA ASP A 66 -7.66 -38.72 0.92
C ASP A 66 -7.98 -39.68 2.10
N LYS A 67 -7.25 -40.80 2.17
CA LYS A 67 -7.38 -41.73 3.29
C LYS A 67 -6.83 -41.18 4.59
N ILE A 68 -5.66 -40.52 4.53
CA ILE A 68 -5.03 -39.91 5.71
C ILE A 68 -5.95 -38.81 6.27
N LEU A 69 -6.50 -37.94 5.41
CA LEU A 69 -7.43 -36.90 5.85
C LEU A 69 -8.67 -37.47 6.53
N LYS A 70 -9.27 -38.54 5.95
CA LYS A 70 -10.42 -39.21 6.58
C LYS A 70 -10.09 -39.80 7.94
N MET A 71 -8.90 -40.40 8.10
CA MET A 71 -8.47 -41.00 9.36
C MET A 71 -8.06 -39.95 10.39
N ALA A 72 -7.50 -38.83 9.94
CA ALA A 72 -7.05 -37.76 10.83
C ALA A 72 -8.22 -37.06 11.55
N HIS A 73 -9.39 -36.97 10.92
CA HIS A 73 -10.54 -36.20 11.42
C HIS A 73 -10.15 -34.78 11.86
N CYS A 74 -9.22 -34.15 11.14
CA CYS A 74 -8.72 -32.81 11.45
C CYS A 74 -9.46 -31.77 10.60
N PRO A 75 -10.30 -30.89 11.21
CA PRO A 75 -11.04 -29.87 10.47
C PRO A 75 -10.13 -28.81 9.85
N LYS A 76 -8.89 -28.67 10.38
CA LYS A 76 -7.89 -27.73 9.87
C LYS A 76 -7.04 -28.31 8.72
N ALA A 77 -7.30 -29.54 8.30
CA ALA A 77 -6.59 -30.20 7.20
C ALA A 77 -7.51 -30.39 5.98
N SER A 78 -7.00 -30.07 4.80
CA SER A 78 -7.71 -30.23 3.52
C SER A 78 -6.72 -30.58 2.40
N ILE A 79 -7.22 -31.02 1.25
CA ILE A 79 -6.38 -31.09 0.04
C ILE A 79 -5.94 -29.66 -0.32
N ALA A 80 -4.65 -29.48 -0.56
CA ALA A 80 -4.10 -28.20 -1.01
C ALA A 80 -4.64 -27.84 -2.40
N GLN A 81 -5.07 -26.61 -2.54
CA GLN A 81 -5.44 -25.99 -3.81
C GLN A 81 -4.63 -24.72 -3.96
N ASP A 82 -3.90 -24.58 -5.06
CA ASP A 82 -3.15 -23.39 -5.40
C ASP A 82 -3.72 -22.81 -6.69
N TYR A 83 -3.85 -21.50 -6.73
CA TYR A 83 -4.20 -20.76 -7.93
C TYR A 83 -2.93 -20.47 -8.73
N THR A 84 -2.98 -20.67 -10.03
CA THR A 84 -1.90 -20.32 -10.95
C THR A 84 -2.40 -19.25 -11.91
N TYR A 85 -1.82 -18.07 -11.85
CA TYR A 85 -2.14 -16.99 -12.78
C TYR A 85 -1.60 -17.29 -14.18
N SER A 86 -2.43 -17.05 -15.19
CA SER A 86 -2.07 -17.19 -16.60
C SER A 86 -2.36 -15.87 -17.31
N VAL A 87 -1.32 -15.25 -17.89
CA VAL A 87 -1.46 -14.00 -18.64
C VAL A 87 -2.36 -14.23 -19.87
N PRO A 88 -3.46 -13.48 -20.01
CA PRO A 88 -4.34 -13.62 -21.15
C PRO A 88 -3.62 -13.18 -22.44
N GLN A 89 -3.98 -13.82 -23.55
CA GLN A 89 -3.40 -13.53 -24.86
C GLN A 89 -4.37 -12.71 -25.71
N PRO A 90 -3.92 -11.65 -26.41
CA PRO A 90 -4.77 -10.86 -27.28
C PRO A 90 -5.15 -11.66 -28.53
N ALA A 91 -6.36 -11.42 -29.06
CA ALA A 91 -6.80 -12.03 -30.30
C ALA A 91 -6.07 -11.49 -31.55
N ALA A 92 -5.48 -10.31 -31.45
CA ALA A 92 -4.63 -9.68 -32.46
C ALA A 92 -3.68 -8.69 -31.80
N LEU A 93 -2.51 -8.45 -32.41
CA LEU A 93 -1.60 -7.39 -31.99
C LEU A 93 -2.15 -6.02 -32.47
N PRO A 94 -2.01 -4.95 -31.66
CA PRO A 94 -2.39 -3.61 -32.06
C PRO A 94 -1.45 -3.08 -33.12
N ALA A 95 -1.93 -2.10 -33.93
CA ALA A 95 -1.11 -1.43 -34.93
C ALA A 95 -0.01 -0.57 -34.30
N GLN A 96 -0.29 -0.03 -33.12
CA GLN A 96 0.63 0.81 -32.35
C GLN A 96 0.90 0.16 -30.98
N ARG A 97 2.08 0.42 -30.43
CA ARG A 97 2.47 -0.10 -29.12
C ARG A 97 1.73 0.64 -28.01
N PRO A 98 1.18 -0.04 -26.99
CA PRO A 98 0.67 0.63 -25.82
C PRO A 98 1.76 1.45 -25.12
N VAL A 99 1.39 2.62 -24.61
CA VAL A 99 2.29 3.46 -23.78
C VAL A 99 1.85 3.39 -22.33
N ILE A 100 2.80 3.23 -21.44
CA ILE A 100 2.59 3.26 -19.99
C ILE A 100 3.34 4.47 -19.45
N VAL A 101 2.67 5.32 -18.68
CA VAL A 101 3.26 6.51 -18.07
C VAL A 101 3.45 6.28 -16.58
N GLY A 102 4.72 6.25 -16.16
CA GLY A 102 5.15 5.93 -14.80
C GLY A 102 5.58 4.47 -14.63
N PHE A 103 6.66 4.27 -13.88
CA PHE A 103 7.28 2.96 -13.62
C PHE A 103 7.31 2.60 -12.13
N GLY A 104 6.24 2.98 -11.39
CA GLY A 104 5.91 2.46 -10.08
C GLY A 104 5.23 1.08 -10.19
N PRO A 105 4.76 0.49 -9.06
CA PRO A 105 4.21 -0.87 -9.06
C PRO A 105 3.09 -1.10 -10.08
N ALA A 106 2.16 -0.15 -10.25
CA ALA A 106 1.09 -0.26 -11.25
C ALA A 106 1.63 -0.32 -12.68
N GLY A 107 2.51 0.63 -13.05
CA GLY A 107 3.10 0.66 -14.40
C GLY A 107 4.01 -0.54 -14.68
N MET A 108 4.76 -0.98 -13.67
CA MET A 108 5.67 -2.12 -13.76
C MET A 108 4.93 -3.43 -14.02
N PHE A 109 3.88 -3.72 -13.24
CA PHE A 109 3.10 -4.94 -13.43
C PHE A 109 2.20 -4.89 -14.67
N ALA A 110 1.69 -3.70 -15.04
CA ALA A 110 1.04 -3.52 -16.34
C ALA A 110 2.00 -3.80 -17.49
N ALA A 111 3.22 -3.27 -17.43
CA ALA A 111 4.26 -3.51 -18.44
C ALA A 111 4.63 -4.99 -18.53
N LEU A 112 4.78 -5.67 -17.38
CA LEU A 112 5.09 -7.10 -17.34
C LEU A 112 4.01 -7.94 -18.03
N VAL A 113 2.73 -7.71 -17.68
CA VAL A 113 1.59 -8.44 -18.27
C VAL A 113 1.48 -8.17 -19.78
N LEU A 114 1.54 -6.90 -20.22
CA LEU A 114 1.47 -6.57 -21.65
C LEU A 114 2.67 -7.11 -22.43
N SER A 115 3.87 -7.13 -21.84
CA SER A 115 5.06 -7.71 -22.48
C SER A 115 4.93 -9.23 -22.62
N MET A 116 4.50 -9.94 -21.58
CA MET A 116 4.25 -11.39 -21.62
C MET A 116 3.12 -11.75 -22.60
N ALA A 117 2.17 -10.85 -22.83
CA ALA A 117 1.14 -10.97 -23.87
C ALA A 117 1.63 -10.61 -25.29
N GLY A 118 2.91 -10.25 -25.48
CA GLY A 118 3.52 -9.93 -26.76
C GLY A 118 3.20 -8.53 -27.30
N LEU A 119 2.59 -7.64 -26.49
CA LEU A 119 2.18 -6.30 -26.90
C LEU A 119 3.32 -5.26 -26.92
N ARG A 120 4.47 -5.58 -26.37
CA ARG A 120 5.71 -4.80 -26.39
C ARG A 120 5.51 -3.32 -25.97
N PRO A 121 4.99 -3.04 -24.76
CA PRO A 121 4.69 -1.68 -24.34
C PRO A 121 5.94 -0.78 -24.30
N ILE A 122 5.72 0.54 -24.41
CA ILE A 122 6.71 1.57 -24.15
C ILE A 122 6.37 2.21 -22.81
N VAL A 123 7.29 2.13 -21.85
CA VAL A 123 7.15 2.76 -20.54
C VAL A 123 7.92 4.06 -20.50
N LEU A 124 7.26 5.14 -20.10
CA LEU A 124 7.85 6.46 -19.88
C LEU A 124 7.98 6.71 -18.39
N GLU A 125 9.20 6.80 -17.89
CA GLU A 125 9.49 7.17 -16.50
C GLU A 125 10.25 8.49 -16.46
N ARG A 126 9.69 9.48 -15.72
CA ARG A 126 10.29 10.82 -15.61
C ARG A 126 11.62 10.84 -14.89
N GLY A 127 11.77 9.97 -13.87
CA GLY A 127 13.01 9.81 -13.13
C GLY A 127 14.00 8.86 -13.81
N GLN A 128 15.03 8.49 -13.06
CA GLN A 128 16.12 7.65 -13.54
C GLN A 128 15.95 6.20 -13.06
N ASP A 129 16.82 5.31 -13.55
CA ASP A 129 16.96 3.96 -13.06
C ASP A 129 17.26 3.92 -11.56
N ALA A 130 16.97 2.78 -10.91
CA ALA A 130 17.03 2.65 -9.45
C ALA A 130 18.40 2.99 -8.85
N LYS A 131 19.50 2.69 -9.54
CA LYS A 131 20.85 2.99 -9.06
C LYS A 131 21.15 4.49 -9.11
N THR A 132 20.95 5.12 -10.27
CA THR A 132 21.12 6.57 -10.45
C THR A 132 20.20 7.35 -9.53
N ARG A 133 18.97 6.89 -9.37
CA ARG A 133 17.99 7.47 -8.46
C ARG A 133 18.47 7.40 -7.00
N HIS A 134 18.99 6.26 -6.57
CA HIS A 134 19.51 6.09 -5.21
C HIS A 134 20.63 7.09 -4.90
N GLU A 135 21.58 7.28 -5.83
CA GLU A 135 22.65 8.26 -5.69
C GLU A 135 22.11 9.69 -5.57
N LYS A 136 21.10 10.08 -6.37
CA LYS A 136 20.46 11.40 -6.29
C LYS A 136 19.71 11.63 -4.99
N VAL A 137 19.00 10.61 -4.49
CA VAL A 137 18.29 10.68 -3.20
C VAL A 137 19.27 10.85 -2.04
N LEU A 138 20.36 10.08 -2.01
CA LEU A 138 21.40 10.22 -0.99
C LEU A 138 22.04 11.62 -1.03
N ARG A 139 22.31 12.15 -2.24
CA ARG A 139 22.82 13.51 -2.41
C ARG A 139 21.84 14.54 -1.86
N PHE A 140 20.55 14.44 -2.19
CA PHE A 140 19.52 15.32 -1.64
C PHE A 140 19.51 15.29 -0.10
N TRP A 141 19.55 14.10 0.51
CA TRP A 141 19.56 13.99 1.98
C TRP A 141 20.81 14.56 2.63
N GLN A 142 21.94 14.60 1.93
CA GLN A 142 23.20 15.13 2.43
C GLN A 142 23.35 16.64 2.20
N THR A 143 22.92 17.14 1.05
CA THR A 143 23.23 18.50 0.59
C THR A 143 22.02 19.41 0.49
N GLY A 144 20.79 18.86 0.49
CA GLY A 144 19.56 19.60 0.19
C GLY A 144 19.35 19.89 -1.31
N GLU A 145 20.18 19.35 -2.20
CA GLU A 145 20.01 19.53 -3.65
C GLU A 145 18.94 18.56 -4.17
N LEU A 146 17.71 19.06 -4.32
CA LEU A 146 16.59 18.30 -4.86
C LEU A 146 16.64 18.26 -6.39
N ASP A 147 16.43 17.06 -6.97
CA ASP A 147 16.07 16.90 -8.37
C ASP A 147 14.54 16.69 -8.47
N PRO A 148 13.76 17.66 -9.01
CA PRO A 148 12.30 17.56 -9.07
C PRO A 148 11.78 16.39 -9.92
N ASP A 149 12.57 15.89 -10.87
CA ASP A 149 12.18 14.78 -11.74
C ASP A 149 12.76 13.42 -11.29
N CYS A 150 13.71 13.39 -10.32
CA CYS A 150 14.32 12.14 -9.84
C CYS A 150 14.60 12.18 -8.33
N ASN A 151 13.71 11.63 -7.52
CA ASN A 151 13.72 11.74 -6.06
C ASN A 151 13.02 10.55 -5.40
N VAL A 152 12.60 10.65 -4.14
CA VAL A 152 11.87 9.58 -3.41
C VAL A 152 10.52 9.26 -4.04
N GLN A 153 9.91 10.17 -4.79
CA GLN A 153 8.60 9.96 -5.44
C GLN A 153 8.72 9.45 -6.88
N PHE A 154 9.74 9.90 -7.62
CA PHE A 154 9.91 9.66 -9.05
C PHE A 154 11.17 8.86 -9.37
N GLY A 155 11.05 7.96 -10.32
CA GLY A 155 12.07 7.05 -10.79
C GLY A 155 11.65 5.59 -10.70
N GLU A 156 12.50 4.69 -11.16
CA GLU A 156 12.24 3.25 -11.21
C GLU A 156 11.72 2.69 -9.89
N GLY A 157 10.59 1.98 -9.93
CA GLY A 157 9.92 1.41 -8.78
C GLY A 157 8.97 2.37 -8.04
N GLY A 158 8.91 3.67 -8.46
CA GLY A 158 8.05 4.68 -7.84
C GLY A 158 8.38 4.94 -6.36
N ALA A 159 7.48 5.55 -5.61
CA ALA A 159 7.67 5.87 -4.19
C ALA A 159 7.91 4.62 -3.31
N GLY A 160 7.43 3.45 -3.74
CA GLY A 160 7.60 2.18 -3.04
C GLY A 160 9.06 1.78 -2.80
N THR A 161 9.99 2.14 -3.70
CA THR A 161 11.42 1.80 -3.58
C THR A 161 12.08 2.38 -2.34
N PHE A 162 11.63 3.54 -1.86
CA PHE A 162 12.13 4.18 -0.64
C PHE A 162 11.10 4.11 0.49
N SER A 163 10.59 2.90 0.76
CA SER A 163 9.62 2.62 1.82
C SER A 163 10.02 1.36 2.60
N ASP A 164 9.23 0.94 3.56
CA ASP A 164 9.37 -0.37 4.20
C ASP A 164 9.09 -1.54 3.24
N GLY A 165 8.51 -1.26 2.07
CA GLY A 165 8.22 -2.30 1.08
C GLY A 165 7.12 -3.25 1.52
N LYS A 166 6.12 -2.80 2.29
CA LYS A 166 4.99 -3.65 2.70
C LYS A 166 4.21 -4.14 1.50
N LEU A 167 3.91 -5.45 1.52
CA LEU A 167 3.17 -6.14 0.48
C LEU A 167 1.79 -6.62 0.93
N ASN A 168 1.45 -6.44 2.21
CA ASN A 168 0.11 -6.77 2.69
C ASN A 168 -0.92 -5.76 2.15
N THR A 169 -2.10 -6.28 1.81
CA THR A 169 -3.22 -5.51 1.29
C THR A 169 -4.53 -6.08 1.83
N GLY A 170 -5.54 -5.23 2.02
CA GLY A 170 -6.90 -5.65 2.36
C GLY A 170 -7.64 -6.30 1.19
N VAL A 171 -7.19 -6.05 -0.04
CA VAL A 171 -7.84 -6.59 -1.24
C VAL A 171 -7.66 -8.10 -1.32
N LYS A 172 -8.76 -8.84 -1.51
CA LYS A 172 -8.77 -10.30 -1.70
C LYS A 172 -8.84 -10.61 -3.20
N ASN A 173 -7.70 -10.89 -3.83
CA ASN A 173 -7.64 -11.27 -5.24
C ASN A 173 -6.63 -12.38 -5.46
N GLU A 174 -6.99 -13.34 -6.29
CA GLU A 174 -6.15 -14.52 -6.59
C GLU A 174 -4.81 -14.18 -7.27
N ARG A 175 -4.70 -13.01 -7.92
CA ARG A 175 -3.45 -12.54 -8.56
C ARG A 175 -2.39 -12.09 -7.58
N ILE A 176 -2.74 -11.85 -6.31
CA ILE A 176 -1.79 -11.41 -5.28
C ILE A 176 -0.67 -12.44 -5.09
N GLY A 177 -1.01 -13.73 -5.09
CA GLY A 177 0.00 -14.79 -5.03
C GLY A 177 1.05 -14.67 -6.15
N TRP A 178 0.60 -14.43 -7.38
CA TRP A 178 1.49 -14.23 -8.52
C TRP A 178 2.34 -12.95 -8.40
N ILE A 179 1.79 -11.85 -7.87
CA ILE A 179 2.57 -10.63 -7.60
C ILE A 179 3.73 -10.93 -6.66
N LEU A 180 3.47 -11.64 -5.55
CA LEU A 180 4.50 -12.04 -4.59
C LEU A 180 5.54 -12.97 -5.23
N GLU A 181 5.11 -13.93 -6.06
CA GLU A 181 5.99 -14.81 -6.82
C GLU A 181 6.90 -14.00 -7.75
N GLN A 182 6.36 -12.97 -8.46
CA GLN A 182 7.17 -12.13 -9.33
C GLN A 182 8.23 -11.33 -8.57
N PHE A 183 7.90 -10.82 -7.37
CA PHE A 183 8.89 -10.17 -6.52
C PHE A 183 9.96 -11.14 -6.02
N ALA A 184 9.57 -12.34 -5.59
CA ALA A 184 10.52 -13.37 -5.14
C ALA A 184 11.44 -13.84 -6.29
N GLU A 185 10.90 -14.09 -7.49
CA GLU A 185 11.68 -14.40 -8.69
C GLU A 185 12.64 -13.27 -9.08
N ALA A 186 12.26 -12.02 -8.80
CA ALA A 186 13.09 -10.85 -9.03
C ALA A 186 14.15 -10.63 -7.93
N GLY A 187 14.22 -11.48 -6.91
CA GLY A 187 15.28 -11.48 -5.92
C GLY A 187 14.87 -10.94 -4.54
N ALA A 188 13.58 -10.71 -4.28
CA ALA A 188 13.11 -10.47 -2.93
C ALA A 188 13.26 -11.74 -2.07
N SER A 189 13.42 -11.55 -0.76
CA SER A 189 13.51 -12.67 0.18
C SER A 189 12.27 -13.59 0.06
N ALA A 190 12.50 -14.91 0.10
CA ALA A 190 11.43 -15.90 -0.08
C ALA A 190 10.39 -15.91 1.04
N ASP A 191 10.64 -15.23 2.15
CA ASP A 191 9.70 -15.11 3.26
C ASP A 191 8.44 -14.32 2.88
N ILE A 192 8.49 -13.43 1.89
CA ILE A 192 7.32 -12.73 1.36
C ILE A 192 6.23 -13.68 0.83
N LEU A 193 6.58 -14.91 0.49
CA LEU A 193 5.64 -15.91 -0.04
C LEU A 193 4.78 -16.56 1.06
N TYR A 194 5.21 -16.43 2.32
CA TYR A 194 4.52 -17.09 3.43
C TYR A 194 4.29 -16.21 4.66
N ASP A 195 4.95 -15.08 4.81
CA ASP A 195 4.68 -14.19 5.93
C ASP A 195 3.31 -13.51 5.78
N ALA A 196 2.54 -13.47 6.87
CA ALA A 196 1.23 -12.82 6.88
C ALA A 196 1.33 -11.30 6.71
N LYS A 197 2.47 -10.72 7.07
CA LYS A 197 2.80 -9.30 6.87
C LYS A 197 4.08 -9.18 6.04
N PRO A 198 4.05 -9.57 4.74
CA PRO A 198 5.24 -9.61 3.92
C PRO A 198 5.77 -8.20 3.63
N HIS A 199 7.09 -8.06 3.59
CA HIS A 199 7.78 -6.82 3.21
C HIS A 199 9.11 -7.14 2.54
N ILE A 200 9.59 -6.24 1.69
CA ILE A 200 10.86 -6.44 0.98
C ILE A 200 11.99 -5.66 1.67
N GLY A 201 11.74 -4.43 2.09
CA GLY A 201 12.77 -3.50 2.57
C GLY A 201 13.38 -2.66 1.44
N THR A 202 13.81 -1.44 1.78
CA THR A 202 14.33 -0.50 0.78
C THR A 202 15.67 -0.97 0.18
N ASP A 203 16.47 -1.69 0.94
CA ASP A 203 17.76 -2.25 0.53
C ASP A 203 17.63 -3.32 -0.57
N GLU A 204 16.64 -4.20 -0.49
CA GLU A 204 16.39 -5.24 -1.51
C GLU A 204 15.61 -4.69 -2.72
N LEU A 205 14.70 -3.72 -2.51
CA LEU A 205 13.81 -3.20 -3.55
C LEU A 205 14.57 -2.65 -4.76
N VAL A 206 15.74 -2.04 -4.57
CA VAL A 206 16.58 -1.55 -5.68
C VAL A 206 16.93 -2.66 -6.67
N THR A 207 17.33 -3.83 -6.17
CA THR A 207 17.64 -4.99 -7.00
C THR A 207 16.40 -5.60 -7.63
N VAL A 208 15.33 -5.72 -6.84
CA VAL A 208 14.06 -6.33 -7.28
C VAL A 208 13.44 -5.56 -8.46
N VAL A 209 13.40 -4.22 -8.38
CA VAL A 209 12.82 -3.43 -9.49
C VAL A 209 13.66 -3.49 -10.75
N GLN A 210 15.01 -3.55 -10.64
CA GLN A 210 15.91 -3.72 -11.77
C GLN A 210 15.66 -5.07 -12.47
N ASN A 211 15.58 -6.15 -11.71
CA ASN A 211 15.35 -7.49 -12.26
C ASN A 211 13.97 -7.62 -12.92
N LEU A 212 12.92 -6.96 -12.36
CA LEU A 212 11.62 -6.87 -13.01
C LEU A 212 11.67 -6.10 -14.33
N ARG A 213 12.42 -4.97 -14.40
CA ARG A 213 12.67 -4.26 -15.65
C ARG A 213 13.33 -5.16 -16.69
N GLU A 214 14.39 -5.87 -16.32
CA GLU A 214 15.08 -6.79 -17.22
C GLU A 214 14.14 -7.89 -17.74
N LYS A 215 13.25 -8.39 -16.88
CA LYS A 215 12.21 -9.35 -17.28
C LYS A 215 11.24 -8.75 -18.29
N ILE A 216 10.76 -7.52 -18.08
CA ILE A 216 9.91 -6.79 -19.02
C ILE A 216 10.60 -6.61 -20.37
N GLN A 217 11.87 -6.21 -20.37
CA GLN A 217 12.68 -6.03 -21.59
C GLN A 217 12.93 -7.37 -22.31
N HIS A 218 13.15 -8.45 -21.57
CA HIS A 218 13.28 -9.79 -22.13
C HIS A 218 12.03 -10.21 -22.94
N TYR A 219 10.83 -9.84 -22.47
CA TYR A 219 9.58 -10.05 -23.20
C TYR A 219 9.27 -8.95 -24.26
N GLY A 220 10.24 -8.08 -24.58
CA GLY A 220 10.15 -7.08 -25.63
C GLY A 220 9.51 -5.75 -25.22
N GLY A 221 9.25 -5.49 -23.95
CA GLY A 221 8.91 -4.17 -23.43
C GLY A 221 10.11 -3.22 -23.50
N GLU A 222 9.85 -1.93 -23.49
CA GLU A 222 10.85 -0.86 -23.52
C GLU A 222 10.62 0.09 -22.38
N VAL A 223 11.69 0.52 -21.68
CA VAL A 223 11.61 1.49 -20.59
C VAL A 223 12.51 2.67 -20.92
N GLN A 224 11.92 3.87 -20.98
CA GLN A 224 12.58 5.14 -21.25
C GLN A 224 12.62 5.97 -19.96
N PHE A 225 13.81 6.05 -19.35
CA PHE A 225 14.06 6.90 -18.19
C PHE A 225 14.32 8.37 -18.59
N GLY A 226 14.18 9.30 -17.64
CA GLY A 226 14.32 10.73 -17.90
C GLY A 226 13.33 11.25 -18.92
N THR A 227 12.18 10.55 -19.06
CA THR A 227 11.19 10.81 -20.10
C THR A 227 9.84 11.16 -19.47
N LYS A 228 9.50 12.44 -19.52
CA LYS A 228 8.33 13.02 -18.86
C LYS A 228 7.20 13.24 -19.84
N LEU A 229 6.01 12.71 -19.56
CA LEU A 229 4.79 13.02 -20.30
C LEU A 229 4.47 14.51 -20.17
N THR A 230 4.19 15.18 -21.30
CA THR A 230 3.79 16.59 -21.34
C THR A 230 2.38 16.79 -21.89
N ALA A 231 1.91 15.91 -22.79
CA ALA A 231 0.54 15.96 -23.31
C ALA A 231 0.07 14.61 -23.87
N ILE A 232 -1.23 14.46 -23.98
CA ILE A 232 -1.89 13.36 -24.71
C ILE A 232 -2.60 13.97 -25.91
N GLU A 233 -2.24 13.54 -27.11
CA GLU A 233 -2.92 13.98 -28.33
C GLU A 233 -4.19 13.17 -28.53
N THR A 234 -5.25 13.87 -28.95
CA THR A 234 -6.57 13.25 -29.10
C THR A 234 -7.23 13.67 -30.36
N GLN A 235 -8.02 12.78 -30.96
CA GLN A 235 -8.87 13.05 -32.09
C GLN A 235 -10.22 12.36 -31.91
N ASN A 236 -11.31 13.09 -32.05
CA ASN A 236 -12.67 12.55 -31.89
C ASN A 236 -12.90 11.78 -30.56
N GLY A 237 -12.36 12.30 -29.44
CA GLY A 237 -12.49 11.69 -28.13
C GLY A 237 -11.67 10.41 -27.93
N ARG A 238 -10.67 10.16 -28.77
CA ARG A 238 -9.74 9.02 -28.65
C ARG A 238 -8.29 9.50 -28.61
N VAL A 239 -7.46 8.77 -27.88
CA VAL A 239 -6.01 8.94 -27.86
C VAL A 239 -5.43 8.62 -29.24
N THR A 240 -4.46 9.40 -29.71
CA THR A 240 -3.75 9.19 -30.98
C THR A 240 -2.24 9.22 -30.84
N ALA A 241 -1.71 9.93 -29.84
CA ALA A 241 -0.30 9.95 -29.50
C ALA A 241 -0.10 10.48 -28.08
N VAL A 242 1.12 10.33 -27.56
CA VAL A 242 1.59 11.07 -26.40
C VAL A 242 2.77 11.95 -26.78
N ARG A 243 2.87 13.13 -26.14
CA ARG A 243 4.06 13.98 -26.17
C ARG A 243 4.85 13.77 -24.89
N ALA A 244 6.15 13.65 -25.03
CA ALA A 244 7.05 13.51 -23.90
C ALA A 244 8.33 14.31 -24.15
N VAL A 245 8.99 14.71 -23.06
CA VAL A 245 10.30 15.36 -23.11
C VAL A 245 11.33 14.40 -22.51
N CYS A 246 12.39 14.13 -23.27
CA CYS A 246 13.54 13.37 -22.85
C CYS A 246 14.81 14.18 -23.07
N ALA A 247 15.61 14.40 -22.02
CA ALA A 247 16.83 15.21 -22.07
C ALA A 247 16.64 16.59 -22.74
N GLY A 248 15.49 17.21 -22.52
CA GLY A 248 15.14 18.52 -23.09
C GLY A 248 14.63 18.48 -24.54
N ALA A 249 14.60 17.32 -25.19
CA ALA A 249 14.06 17.14 -26.54
C ALA A 249 12.62 16.59 -26.47
N GLU A 250 11.70 17.27 -27.16
CA GLU A 250 10.33 16.78 -27.31
C GLU A 250 10.26 15.64 -28.31
N GLN A 251 9.49 14.61 -27.98
CA GLN A 251 9.17 13.48 -28.86
C GLN A 251 7.66 13.24 -28.87
N VAL A 252 7.15 12.80 -30.03
CA VAL A 252 5.77 12.35 -30.21
C VAL A 252 5.77 10.85 -30.45
N ILE A 253 5.06 10.12 -29.61
CA ILE A 253 4.95 8.66 -29.70
C ILE A 253 3.53 8.32 -30.12
N PRO A 254 3.29 7.85 -31.35
CA PRO A 254 1.98 7.42 -31.81
C PRO A 254 1.50 6.22 -30.97
N THR A 255 0.30 6.32 -30.43
CA THR A 255 -0.35 5.25 -29.67
C THR A 255 -1.85 5.55 -29.58
N ASP A 256 -2.66 4.50 -29.59
CA ASP A 256 -4.10 4.56 -29.31
C ASP A 256 -4.46 4.08 -27.89
N THR A 257 -3.44 3.67 -27.11
CA THR A 257 -3.61 3.07 -25.80
C THR A 257 -2.56 3.60 -24.81
N VAL A 258 -3.03 4.29 -23.77
CA VAL A 258 -2.20 4.86 -22.69
C VAL A 258 -2.67 4.36 -21.34
N LEU A 259 -1.79 3.67 -20.61
CA LEU A 259 -2.00 3.36 -19.20
C LEU A 259 -1.33 4.44 -18.36
N LEU A 260 -2.12 5.13 -17.53
CA LEU A 260 -1.66 6.29 -16.77
C LEU A 260 -1.40 5.90 -15.32
N ALA A 261 -0.14 5.56 -14.99
CA ALA A 261 0.32 5.07 -13.70
C ALA A 261 1.27 6.05 -12.99
N ILE A 262 0.93 7.35 -13.01
CA ILE A 262 1.81 8.48 -12.67
C ILE A 262 2.13 8.65 -11.16
N GLY A 263 1.46 7.90 -10.26
CA GLY A 263 1.54 8.12 -8.83
C GLY A 263 0.88 9.45 -8.39
N HIS A 264 0.67 9.63 -7.09
CA HIS A 264 -0.05 10.80 -6.56
C HIS A 264 0.78 12.08 -6.48
N SER A 265 2.10 12.01 -6.70
CA SER A 265 3.01 13.16 -6.56
C SER A 265 3.27 13.93 -7.86
N ALA A 266 2.81 13.44 -9.01
CA ALA A 266 3.01 14.05 -10.33
C ALA A 266 2.05 15.24 -10.58
N ARG A 267 2.10 16.25 -9.71
CA ARG A 267 1.14 17.38 -9.66
C ARG A 267 1.07 18.16 -10.95
N ASP A 268 2.22 18.41 -11.58
CA ASP A 268 2.31 19.04 -12.89
C ASP A 268 1.57 18.23 -13.98
N THR A 269 1.62 16.91 -13.90
CA THR A 269 0.88 16.04 -14.82
C THR A 269 -0.62 16.08 -14.53
N PHE A 270 -1.06 16.12 -13.26
CA PHE A 270 -2.48 16.32 -12.92
C PHE A 270 -3.00 17.66 -13.45
N GLU A 271 -2.25 18.75 -13.27
CA GLU A 271 -2.61 20.07 -13.77
C GLU A 271 -2.73 20.07 -15.31
N ALA A 272 -1.79 19.44 -16.02
CA ALA A 272 -1.83 19.30 -17.48
C ALA A 272 -3.05 18.49 -17.95
N LEU A 273 -3.30 17.33 -17.35
CA LEU A 273 -4.44 16.46 -17.68
C LEU A 273 -5.78 17.15 -17.38
N HIS A 274 -5.89 17.87 -16.26
CA HIS A 274 -7.07 18.65 -15.92
C HIS A 274 -7.34 19.76 -16.95
N THR A 275 -6.29 20.47 -17.37
CA THR A 275 -6.37 21.50 -18.43
C THR A 275 -6.80 20.91 -19.78
N MET A 276 -6.42 19.67 -20.07
CA MET A 276 -6.85 18.94 -21.27
C MET A 276 -8.30 18.43 -21.19
N GLY A 277 -8.98 18.59 -20.05
CA GLY A 277 -10.35 18.13 -19.85
C GLY A 277 -10.49 16.66 -19.51
N VAL A 278 -9.43 15.99 -19.02
CA VAL A 278 -9.55 14.66 -18.44
C VAL A 278 -10.41 14.76 -17.18
N VAL A 279 -11.44 13.93 -17.10
CA VAL A 279 -12.41 13.98 -16.00
C VAL A 279 -11.74 13.50 -14.70
N MET A 280 -11.82 14.35 -13.68
CA MET A 280 -11.24 14.11 -12.35
C MET A 280 -12.22 14.56 -11.27
N GLU A 281 -12.09 13.95 -10.09
CA GLU A 281 -12.90 14.25 -8.89
C GLU A 281 -11.99 14.48 -7.68
N PRO A 282 -12.38 15.38 -6.76
CA PRO A 282 -11.69 15.48 -5.48
C PRO A 282 -11.97 14.21 -4.66
N LYS A 283 -10.94 13.71 -3.97
CA LYS A 283 -11.01 12.47 -3.18
C LYS A 283 -10.63 12.77 -1.73
N PRO A 284 -11.30 12.15 -0.73
CA PRO A 284 -10.82 12.17 0.65
C PRO A 284 -9.38 11.65 0.73
N PHE A 285 -8.59 12.25 1.61
CA PHE A 285 -7.22 11.83 1.89
C PHE A 285 -6.83 12.20 3.32
N SER A 286 -5.60 11.92 3.73
CA SER A 286 -5.18 12.18 5.10
C SER A 286 -3.84 12.87 5.15
N MET A 287 -3.67 13.77 6.12
CA MET A 287 -2.42 14.48 6.39
C MET A 287 -2.13 14.51 7.89
N GLY A 288 -0.86 14.64 8.23
CA GLY A 288 -0.43 14.75 9.63
C GLY A 288 1.08 14.79 9.76
N VAL A 289 1.59 13.99 10.67
CA VAL A 289 3.02 13.96 11.06
C VAL A 289 3.56 12.54 11.03
N ARG A 290 4.89 12.38 11.00
CA ARG A 290 5.57 11.16 11.42
C ARG A 290 5.84 11.19 12.91
N ILE A 291 5.52 10.09 13.61
CA ILE A 291 5.85 9.92 15.02
C ILE A 291 6.94 8.85 15.15
N GLU A 292 7.99 9.12 15.95
CA GLU A 292 9.09 8.20 16.20
C GLU A 292 9.12 7.77 17.67
N HIS A 293 9.36 6.47 17.85
CA HIS A 293 9.51 5.80 19.15
C HIS A 293 10.71 4.86 19.14
N PRO A 294 11.31 4.50 20.30
CA PRO A 294 12.26 3.41 20.34
C PRO A 294 11.59 2.09 19.93
N GLN A 295 12.15 1.36 18.97
CA GLN A 295 11.62 0.07 18.52
C GLN A 295 11.49 -0.93 19.70
N ARG A 296 12.44 -0.87 20.63
CA ARG A 296 12.39 -1.72 21.83
C ARG A 296 11.10 -1.53 22.64
N MET A 297 10.65 -0.27 22.81
CA MET A 297 9.40 0.02 23.53
C MET A 297 8.20 -0.64 22.82
N ILE A 298 8.17 -0.59 21.48
CA ILE A 298 7.11 -1.24 20.70
C ILE A 298 7.17 -2.76 20.88
N ASN A 299 8.35 -3.37 20.78
CA ASN A 299 8.52 -4.81 21.02
C ASN A 299 8.03 -5.23 22.41
N GLU A 300 8.40 -4.49 23.44
CA GLU A 300 7.98 -4.76 24.82
C GLU A 300 6.46 -4.56 25.00
N SER A 301 5.89 -3.55 24.35
CA SER A 301 4.44 -3.30 24.39
C SER A 301 3.64 -4.39 23.66
N GLN A 302 4.12 -4.91 22.55
CA GLN A 302 3.41 -5.91 21.74
C GLN A 302 3.65 -7.34 22.21
N TYR A 303 4.88 -7.68 22.60
CA TYR A 303 5.28 -9.05 22.89
C TYR A 303 5.51 -9.36 24.38
N GLY A 304 5.52 -8.33 25.25
CA GLY A 304 5.76 -8.50 26.67
C GLY A 304 7.09 -9.21 26.97
N ALA A 305 7.05 -10.27 27.76
CA ALA A 305 8.23 -11.06 28.11
C ALA A 305 8.90 -11.75 26.91
N PHE A 306 8.23 -11.87 25.78
CA PHE A 306 8.74 -12.49 24.55
C PHE A 306 9.43 -11.50 23.61
N ALA A 307 9.57 -10.22 23.98
CA ALA A 307 10.13 -9.17 23.10
C ALA A 307 11.52 -9.49 22.51
N ALA A 308 12.30 -10.34 23.17
CA ALA A 308 13.61 -10.78 22.71
C ALA A 308 13.61 -12.19 22.08
N ALA A 309 12.44 -12.78 21.82
CA ALA A 309 12.36 -14.13 21.26
C ALA A 309 12.81 -14.12 19.78
N PRO A 310 13.73 -15.02 19.38
CA PRO A 310 14.41 -14.94 18.06
C PRO A 310 13.48 -15.16 16.87
N GLY A 311 12.30 -15.74 17.07
CA GLY A 311 11.34 -16.01 15.99
C GLY A 311 10.36 -14.88 15.71
N LEU A 312 10.35 -13.77 16.47
CA LEU A 312 9.34 -12.72 16.35
C LEU A 312 9.74 -11.55 15.42
N GLY A 313 11.00 -11.13 15.43
CA GLY A 313 11.42 -9.91 14.71
C GLY A 313 10.90 -8.61 15.35
N ALA A 314 11.03 -7.50 14.65
CA ALA A 314 10.55 -6.20 15.10
C ALA A 314 9.02 -6.14 15.08
N ALA A 315 8.44 -5.69 16.20
CA ALA A 315 6.99 -5.53 16.33
C ALA A 315 6.48 -4.33 15.52
N ASP A 316 5.30 -4.47 14.96
CA ASP A 316 4.54 -3.42 14.31
C ASP A 316 3.24 -3.13 15.07
N TYR A 317 2.54 -2.06 14.67
CA TYR A 317 1.23 -1.70 15.18
C TYR A 317 0.39 -1.01 14.10
N LYS A 318 -0.93 -1.14 14.21
CA LYS A 318 -1.94 -0.35 13.49
C LYS A 318 -2.90 0.20 14.56
N LEU A 319 -3.04 1.51 14.64
CA LEU A 319 -3.87 2.19 15.63
C LEU A 319 -4.79 3.18 14.93
N ASN A 320 -6.03 3.26 15.40
CA ASN A 320 -7.00 4.25 14.94
C ASN A 320 -7.76 4.81 16.14
N VAL A 321 -8.30 6.00 16.02
CA VAL A 321 -9.20 6.64 16.99
C VAL A 321 -10.24 7.41 16.23
N ARG A 322 -11.51 7.16 16.52
CA ARG A 322 -12.64 7.97 16.09
C ARG A 322 -13.08 8.85 17.26
N LEU A 323 -13.13 10.14 17.03
CA LEU A 323 -13.51 11.12 18.06
C LEU A 323 -15.04 11.35 18.05
N PRO A 324 -15.62 11.84 19.17
CA PRO A 324 -17.06 12.01 19.27
C PRO A 324 -17.69 12.97 18.25
N ASP A 325 -16.88 13.86 17.66
CA ASP A 325 -17.32 14.79 16.60
C ASP A 325 -17.24 14.20 15.19
N GLY A 326 -16.94 12.89 15.08
CA GLY A 326 -16.82 12.18 13.81
C GLY A 326 -15.43 12.28 13.16
N SER A 327 -14.54 13.16 13.66
CA SER A 327 -13.16 13.22 13.15
C SER A 327 -12.36 11.97 13.57
N SER A 328 -11.39 11.58 12.78
CA SER A 328 -10.57 10.40 13.05
C SER A 328 -9.08 10.67 12.89
N ALA A 329 -8.28 9.98 13.69
CA ALA A 329 -6.84 9.90 13.50
C ALA A 329 -6.40 8.42 13.54
N TYR A 330 -5.42 8.08 12.72
CA TYR A 330 -4.92 6.71 12.63
C TYR A 330 -3.44 6.68 12.29
N THR A 331 -2.80 5.53 12.56
CA THR A 331 -1.43 5.28 12.15
C THR A 331 -1.40 4.60 10.79
N PHE A 332 -0.52 5.08 9.92
CA PHE A 332 -0.35 4.56 8.58
C PHE A 332 1.13 4.29 8.29
N CYS A 333 1.40 3.33 7.42
CA CYS A 333 2.75 2.98 6.98
C CYS A 333 3.78 2.97 8.14
N MET A 334 3.44 2.26 9.24
CA MET A 334 4.37 2.07 10.35
C MET A 334 5.58 1.27 9.88
N CYS A 335 6.78 1.80 10.11
CA CYS A 335 8.07 1.25 9.70
C CYS A 335 8.85 0.78 10.92
N PRO A 336 8.82 -0.53 11.26
CA PRO A 336 9.58 -1.09 12.36
C PRO A 336 11.08 -0.97 12.08
N GLY A 337 11.88 -0.66 13.11
CA GLY A 337 13.33 -0.53 12.97
C GLY A 337 13.75 0.38 11.81
N GLY A 338 12.97 1.43 11.55
CA GLY A 338 13.11 2.24 10.35
C GLY A 338 13.45 3.70 10.61
N SER A 339 13.51 4.48 9.56
CA SER A 339 13.88 5.89 9.57
C SER A 339 12.80 6.75 8.92
N VAL A 340 12.64 7.97 9.41
CA VAL A 340 11.91 9.02 8.72
C VAL A 340 12.82 9.64 7.66
N VAL A 341 12.28 9.85 6.45
CA VAL A 341 13.05 10.32 5.30
C VAL A 341 12.44 11.54 4.63
N ALA A 342 13.29 12.35 4.00
CA ALA A 342 12.86 13.49 3.19
C ALA A 342 12.36 12.99 1.83
N ALA A 343 11.09 13.26 1.52
CA ALA A 343 10.40 12.77 0.34
C ALA A 343 9.84 13.89 -0.56
N ALA A 344 10.43 15.10 -0.47
CA ALA A 344 10.09 16.21 -1.35
C ALA A 344 10.28 15.87 -2.82
N SER A 345 9.42 16.41 -3.68
CA SER A 345 9.51 16.32 -5.15
C SER A 345 9.24 17.67 -5.84
N GLU A 346 8.95 18.71 -5.07
CA GLU A 346 8.82 20.08 -5.53
C GLU A 346 9.78 20.96 -4.73
N GLU A 347 10.32 21.99 -5.36
CA GLU A 347 11.18 22.95 -4.69
C GLU A 347 10.44 23.69 -3.58
N ASP A 348 11.17 24.11 -2.54
CA ASP A 348 10.65 24.86 -1.40
C ASP A 348 9.53 24.14 -0.62
N GLY A 349 9.48 22.80 -0.70
CA GLY A 349 8.53 21.96 0.02
C GLY A 349 9.25 20.90 0.89
N VAL A 350 8.80 20.70 2.13
CA VAL A 350 9.21 19.58 2.98
C VAL A 350 8.12 18.54 3.00
N VAL A 351 8.49 17.29 2.78
CA VAL A 351 7.60 16.11 2.88
C VAL A 351 8.34 15.04 3.65
N THR A 352 7.67 14.43 4.62
CA THR A 352 8.19 13.28 5.35
C THR A 352 7.57 11.98 4.83
N ASN A 353 8.34 10.90 4.87
CA ASN A 353 7.89 9.53 4.68
C ASN A 353 8.69 8.62 5.60
N GLY A 354 8.38 7.33 5.65
CA GLY A 354 9.12 6.33 6.40
C GLY A 354 9.65 5.22 5.51
N MET A 355 10.81 4.67 5.89
CA MET A 355 11.38 3.49 5.27
C MET A 355 12.00 2.57 6.31
N SER A 356 12.18 1.30 5.97
CA SER A 356 12.98 0.32 6.73
C SER A 356 13.76 -0.55 5.76
N ASP A 357 14.90 -1.04 6.21
CA ASP A 357 15.59 -2.14 5.57
C ASP A 357 14.86 -3.48 5.85
N HIS A 358 15.16 -4.51 5.09
CA HIS A 358 14.54 -5.83 5.28
C HIS A 358 14.71 -6.36 6.72
N ALA A 359 15.89 -6.15 7.31
CA ALA A 359 16.19 -6.60 8.66
C ALA A 359 15.39 -5.89 9.76
N ARG A 360 14.87 -4.67 9.53
CA ARG A 360 14.11 -3.87 10.51
C ARG A 360 14.80 -3.74 11.86
N ASP A 361 16.13 -3.57 11.86
CA ASP A 361 17.01 -3.60 13.04
C ASP A 361 17.44 -2.23 13.55
N GLY A 362 16.87 -1.14 13.01
CA GLY A 362 17.11 0.22 13.47
C GLY A 362 16.58 0.48 14.90
N GLU A 363 17.13 1.52 15.54
CA GLU A 363 16.78 1.88 16.92
C GLU A 363 15.34 2.37 17.07
N ASN A 364 14.82 3.07 16.05
CA ASN A 364 13.49 3.65 16.08
C ASN A 364 12.49 2.85 15.25
N ALA A 365 11.25 2.89 15.73
CA ALA A 365 10.05 2.65 14.93
C ALA A 365 9.45 4.00 14.56
N ASN A 366 8.89 4.14 13.36
CA ASN A 366 8.13 5.33 13.00
C ASN A 366 6.83 4.98 12.29
N ALA A 367 5.84 5.85 12.40
CA ALA A 367 4.58 5.74 11.67
C ALA A 367 4.08 7.13 11.28
N ALA A 368 3.37 7.23 10.17
CA ALA A 368 2.51 8.38 9.94
C ALA A 368 1.37 8.37 10.97
N LEU A 369 1.09 9.51 11.57
CA LEU A 369 -0.08 9.77 12.40
C LEU A 369 -0.93 10.80 11.66
N LEU A 370 -2.03 10.35 11.09
CA LEU A 370 -2.80 11.06 10.08
C LEU A 370 -4.20 11.40 10.57
N VAL A 371 -4.72 12.51 10.07
CA VAL A 371 -6.10 12.97 10.24
C VAL A 371 -6.81 12.86 8.90
N THR A 372 -7.97 12.24 8.88
CA THR A 372 -8.82 12.14 7.69
C THR A 372 -9.42 13.49 7.33
N LEU A 373 -9.35 13.85 6.06
CA LEU A 373 -9.80 15.10 5.47
C LEU A 373 -10.69 14.81 4.27
N ASN A 374 -11.90 15.32 4.31
CA ASN A 374 -12.87 15.18 3.23
C ASN A 374 -12.80 16.40 2.29
N PRO A 375 -13.33 16.33 1.06
CA PRO A 375 -13.38 17.46 0.14
C PRO A 375 -14.04 18.72 0.74
N GLU A 376 -14.96 18.55 1.68
CA GLU A 376 -15.59 19.63 2.43
C GLU A 376 -14.63 20.37 3.37
N ASP A 377 -13.53 19.73 3.78
CA ASP A 377 -12.50 20.32 4.63
C ASP A 377 -11.47 21.15 3.83
N PHE A 378 -11.38 20.97 2.50
CA PHE A 378 -10.37 21.63 1.68
C PHE A 378 -10.61 23.14 1.63
N PRO A 379 -9.56 23.98 1.77
CA PRO A 379 -9.69 25.43 1.61
C PRO A 379 -10.18 25.82 0.22
N ASP A 380 -9.61 25.21 -0.82
CA ASP A 380 -10.03 25.32 -2.22
C ASP A 380 -10.95 24.12 -2.58
N LYS A 381 -12.17 24.42 -3.03
CA LYS A 381 -13.18 23.44 -3.43
C LYS A 381 -13.06 22.98 -4.88
N SER A 382 -12.02 23.38 -5.59
CA SER A 382 -11.74 22.90 -6.94
C SER A 382 -11.34 21.41 -6.93
N THR A 383 -11.42 20.78 -8.09
CA THR A 383 -11.03 19.36 -8.28
C THR A 383 -9.62 19.06 -7.77
N LEU A 384 -8.68 20.00 -7.92
CA LEU A 384 -7.30 19.88 -7.47
C LEU A 384 -7.03 20.54 -6.10
N GLY A 385 -8.06 21.03 -5.42
CA GLY A 385 -7.93 21.78 -4.18
C GLY A 385 -7.19 21.04 -3.06
N GLY A 386 -7.43 19.72 -2.92
CA GLY A 386 -6.68 18.89 -1.97
C GLY A 386 -5.18 18.84 -2.27
N MET A 387 -4.81 18.77 -3.55
CA MET A 387 -3.41 18.78 -4.01
C MET A 387 -2.74 20.14 -3.71
N TYR A 388 -3.45 21.24 -3.90
CA TYR A 388 -2.94 22.58 -3.59
C TYR A 388 -2.77 22.77 -2.09
N TRP A 389 -3.69 22.25 -1.29
CA TRP A 389 -3.58 22.30 0.17
C TRP A 389 -2.38 21.51 0.70
N GLN A 390 -2.10 20.33 0.13
CA GLN A 390 -0.86 19.60 0.44
C GLN A 390 0.38 20.47 0.17
N ARG A 391 0.43 21.11 -1.02
CA ARG A 391 1.56 21.98 -1.43
C ARG A 391 1.75 23.17 -0.47
N GLU A 392 0.66 23.81 -0.05
CA GLU A 392 0.72 24.92 0.92
C GLU A 392 1.33 24.49 2.26
N LEU A 393 0.94 23.33 2.80
CA LEU A 393 1.49 22.79 4.05
C LEU A 393 2.95 22.38 3.91
N GLU A 394 3.34 21.80 2.78
CA GLU A 394 4.72 21.45 2.48
C GLU A 394 5.62 22.69 2.43
N GLN A 395 5.15 23.78 1.82
CA GLN A 395 5.85 25.07 1.79
C GLN A 395 5.87 25.77 3.16
N ALA A 396 4.79 25.67 3.94
CA ALA A 396 4.78 26.18 5.32
C ALA A 396 5.82 25.46 6.18
N ALA A 397 5.91 24.14 6.04
CA ALA A 397 6.93 23.34 6.72
C ALA A 397 8.36 23.70 6.27
N PHE A 398 8.58 23.96 4.98
CA PHE A 398 9.88 24.40 4.47
C PHE A 398 10.31 25.73 5.12
N ARG A 399 9.39 26.70 5.23
CA ARG A 399 9.66 27.98 5.93
C ARG A 399 9.95 27.76 7.42
N ALA A 400 9.16 26.92 8.11
CA ALA A 400 9.35 26.60 9.52
C ALA A 400 10.66 25.83 9.76
N GLY A 401 11.11 25.02 8.79
CA GLY A 401 12.41 24.34 8.78
C GLY A 401 13.61 25.27 8.59
N GLY A 402 13.38 26.56 8.32
CA GLY A 402 14.42 27.59 8.14
C GLY A 402 14.79 27.83 6.67
N GLY A 403 13.91 27.54 5.72
CA GLY A 403 14.17 27.69 4.27
C GLY A 403 15.22 26.73 3.73
N THR A 404 15.33 25.59 4.38
CA THR A 404 16.15 24.44 4.00
C THR A 404 15.28 23.19 4.07
N TYR A 405 15.74 22.03 3.59
CA TYR A 405 14.95 20.80 3.67
C TYR A 405 14.99 20.13 5.07
N ARG A 406 15.34 20.88 6.12
CA ARG A 406 15.17 20.42 7.50
C ARG A 406 13.68 20.40 7.83
N ALA A 407 13.20 19.31 8.42
CA ALA A 407 11.79 19.21 8.77
C ALA A 407 11.48 19.91 10.11
N PRO A 408 10.35 20.62 10.23
CA PRO A 408 9.85 21.07 11.51
C PRO A 408 9.50 19.86 12.39
N ALA A 409 9.90 19.92 13.68
CA ALA A 409 9.66 18.84 14.62
C ALA A 409 9.33 19.36 16.02
N GLN A 410 8.60 18.55 16.77
CA GLN A 410 8.19 18.86 18.14
C GLN A 410 8.09 17.57 18.96
N LEU A 411 8.41 17.63 20.25
CA LEU A 411 8.17 16.52 21.15
C LEU A 411 6.67 16.43 21.48
N VAL A 412 6.13 15.22 21.62
CA VAL A 412 4.72 15.00 21.95
C VAL A 412 4.30 15.74 23.22
N GLY A 413 5.13 15.71 24.27
CA GLY A 413 4.81 16.40 25.52
C GLY A 413 4.72 17.93 25.36
N ASP A 414 5.56 18.52 24.51
CA ASP A 414 5.53 19.96 24.22
C ASP A 414 4.38 20.34 23.28
N PHE A 415 4.08 19.48 22.30
CA PHE A 415 2.90 19.62 21.43
C PHE A 415 1.61 19.69 22.23
N LEU A 416 1.39 18.72 23.14
CA LEU A 416 0.22 18.70 24.03
C LEU A 416 0.20 19.88 25.04
N ALA A 417 1.36 20.48 25.32
CA ALA A 417 1.48 21.65 26.20
C ALA A 417 1.46 22.99 25.45
N HIS A 418 1.20 22.99 24.13
CA HIS A 418 1.17 24.19 23.25
C HIS A 418 2.40 25.08 23.40
N ARG A 419 3.59 24.50 23.31
CA ARG A 419 4.85 25.23 23.41
C ARG A 419 5.92 24.63 22.49
N PRO A 420 6.79 25.44 21.90
CA PRO A 420 7.87 24.91 21.08
C PRO A 420 8.83 24.05 21.92
N SER A 421 9.40 23.00 21.29
CA SER A 421 10.42 22.18 21.95
C SER A 421 11.76 22.91 21.99
N ALA A 422 12.39 22.90 23.18
CA ALA A 422 13.69 23.54 23.39
C ALA A 422 14.89 22.58 23.19
N GLY A 423 14.64 21.28 23.13
CA GLY A 423 15.66 20.25 22.98
C GLY A 423 15.04 18.88 22.77
N LEU A 424 15.87 17.89 22.43
CA LEU A 424 15.46 16.50 22.22
C LEU A 424 15.57 15.70 23.51
N GLY A 425 14.68 14.72 23.70
CA GLY A 425 14.73 13.72 24.75
C GLY A 425 15.63 12.53 24.40
N ASP A 426 15.26 11.34 24.89
CA ASP A 426 15.98 10.09 24.59
C ASP A 426 15.76 9.65 23.15
N VAL A 427 14.58 9.93 22.58
CA VAL A 427 14.29 9.61 21.18
C VAL A 427 15.00 10.60 20.26
N ARG A 428 15.86 10.09 19.40
CA ARG A 428 16.59 10.89 18.42
C ARG A 428 15.91 10.79 17.07
N PRO A 429 15.53 11.92 16.43
CA PRO A 429 14.92 11.89 15.12
C PRO A 429 15.88 11.33 14.07
N THR A 430 15.35 10.48 13.19
CA THR A 430 16.13 9.83 12.12
C THR A 430 16.08 10.60 10.81
N TYR A 431 15.22 11.60 10.68
CA TYR A 431 15.03 12.39 9.47
C TYR A 431 16.33 13.04 8.98
N ARG A 432 16.67 12.81 7.73
CA ARG A 432 17.77 13.47 7.02
C ARG A 432 17.19 14.43 5.97
N PRO A 433 17.57 15.66 5.92
CA PRO A 433 18.75 16.44 6.39
C PRO A 433 18.73 16.92 7.86
N GLY A 434 17.86 16.43 8.70
CA GLY A 434 17.74 16.80 10.11
C GLY A 434 16.50 17.65 10.39
N VAL A 435 16.23 17.91 11.67
CA VAL A 435 15.02 18.59 12.11
C VAL A 435 15.30 19.97 12.67
N THR A 436 14.32 20.88 12.59
CA THR A 436 14.27 22.17 13.27
C THR A 436 13.15 22.12 14.31
N LEU A 437 13.50 22.29 15.60
CA LEU A 437 12.51 22.27 16.67
C LEU A 437 11.67 23.55 16.65
N CYS A 438 10.36 23.41 16.64
CA CYS A 438 9.40 24.52 16.61
C CYS A 438 8.08 24.12 17.27
N ASP A 439 7.07 24.99 17.18
CA ASP A 439 5.68 24.64 17.48
C ASP A 439 4.97 24.23 16.19
N LEU A 440 4.45 23.00 16.13
CA LEU A 440 3.75 22.49 14.95
C LEU A 440 2.34 23.10 14.76
N HIS A 441 1.82 23.81 15.78
CA HIS A 441 0.60 24.59 15.63
C HIS A 441 0.79 25.81 14.70
N ASP A 442 2.04 26.27 14.51
CA ASP A 442 2.36 27.31 13.54
C ASP A 442 2.46 26.77 12.10
N VAL A 443 2.54 25.45 11.93
CA VAL A 443 2.69 24.78 10.62
C VAL A 443 1.35 24.27 10.11
N PHE A 444 0.54 23.66 11.00
CA PHE A 444 -0.73 23.03 10.63
C PHE A 444 -1.95 23.87 11.03
N PRO A 445 -3.03 23.81 10.24
CA PRO A 445 -4.30 24.40 10.64
C PRO A 445 -4.91 23.68 11.86
N PRO A 446 -5.74 24.36 12.66
CA PRO A 446 -6.41 23.77 13.84
C PRO A 446 -7.24 22.51 13.53
N ARG A 447 -7.72 22.35 12.31
CA ARG A 447 -8.43 21.15 11.84
C ARG A 447 -7.59 19.87 12.00
N ILE A 448 -6.26 19.97 11.85
CA ILE A 448 -5.35 18.85 12.01
C ILE A 448 -4.83 18.77 13.46
N THR A 449 -4.30 19.86 14.01
CA THR A 449 -3.66 19.82 15.34
C THR A 449 -4.64 19.43 16.45
N SER A 450 -5.86 19.98 16.45
CA SER A 450 -6.85 19.64 17.48
C SER A 450 -7.31 18.18 17.46
N VAL A 451 -7.29 17.54 16.30
CA VAL A 451 -7.60 16.10 16.19
C VAL A 451 -6.43 15.27 16.72
N LEU A 452 -5.19 15.63 16.37
CA LEU A 452 -3.99 14.95 16.87
C LEU A 452 -3.88 15.05 18.39
N GLU A 453 -4.13 16.24 18.99
CA GLU A 453 -4.11 16.45 20.44
C GLU A 453 -5.09 15.54 21.18
N ARG A 454 -6.30 15.42 20.67
CA ARG A 454 -7.35 14.59 21.28
C ARG A 454 -7.11 13.09 21.04
N ALA A 455 -6.48 12.73 19.93
CA ALA A 455 -6.21 11.35 19.57
C ALA A 455 -5.01 10.76 20.32
N LEU A 456 -3.92 11.52 20.51
CA LEU A 456 -2.68 11.04 21.13
C LEU A 456 -2.90 10.33 22.48
N PRO A 457 -3.66 10.87 23.46
CA PRO A 457 -3.92 10.17 24.72
C PRO A 457 -4.72 8.87 24.55
N GLN A 458 -5.64 8.82 23.58
CA GLN A 458 -6.45 7.64 23.32
C GLN A 458 -5.63 6.54 22.62
N LEU A 459 -4.70 6.93 21.75
CA LEU A 459 -3.74 6.01 21.12
C LEU A 459 -2.77 5.45 22.16
N ASP A 460 -2.34 6.26 23.15
CA ASP A 460 -1.50 5.80 24.27
C ASP A 460 -2.22 4.75 25.14
N ALA A 461 -3.51 4.87 25.32
CA ALA A 461 -4.31 3.88 26.04
C ALA A 461 -4.34 2.52 25.32
N ARG A 462 -4.25 2.51 23.98
CA ARG A 462 -4.20 1.29 23.15
C ARG A 462 -2.78 0.71 23.04
N LEU A 463 -1.77 1.57 22.94
CA LEU A 463 -0.36 1.20 22.90
C LEU A 463 0.41 2.03 23.92
N HIS A 464 0.60 1.49 25.10
CA HIS A 464 1.24 2.19 26.21
C HIS A 464 2.63 2.72 25.85
N GLY A 465 2.83 4.02 26.04
CA GLY A 465 4.03 4.76 25.66
C GLY A 465 3.95 5.40 24.26
N PHE A 466 2.82 5.30 23.55
CA PHE A 466 2.65 5.96 22.25
C PHE A 466 2.71 7.49 22.36
N ALA A 467 2.09 8.07 23.39
CA ALA A 467 2.17 9.52 23.66
C ALA A 467 3.24 9.86 24.71
N ARG A 468 4.34 9.08 24.79
CA ARG A 468 5.46 9.41 25.67
C ARG A 468 5.96 10.83 25.40
N PRO A 469 6.30 11.63 26.45
CA PRO A 469 6.59 13.06 26.26
C PRO A 469 7.75 13.37 25.32
N ASP A 470 8.70 12.47 25.15
CA ASP A 470 9.90 12.62 24.31
C ASP A 470 9.80 11.89 22.96
N ALA A 471 8.63 11.30 22.60
CA ALA A 471 8.38 10.88 21.24
C ALA A 471 8.45 12.09 20.30
N VAL A 472 8.99 11.89 19.10
CA VAL A 472 9.26 12.99 18.16
C VAL A 472 8.20 13.02 17.07
N LEU A 473 7.51 14.14 16.93
CA LEU A 473 6.65 14.44 15.78
C LEU A 473 7.47 15.19 14.74
N THR A 474 7.62 14.62 13.55
CA THR A 474 8.31 15.23 12.40
C THR A 474 7.29 15.51 11.30
N ALA A 475 7.25 16.75 10.80
CA ALA A 475 6.20 17.23 9.90
C ALA A 475 6.72 17.72 8.54
N PRO A 476 5.87 17.72 7.49
CA PRO A 476 4.54 17.14 7.43
C PRO A 476 4.51 15.80 6.67
N GLU A 477 3.61 14.93 7.01
CA GLU A 477 3.23 13.78 6.20
C GLU A 477 1.97 14.16 5.42
N THR A 478 2.11 14.53 4.16
CA THR A 478 1.01 15.07 3.33
C THR A 478 0.60 14.14 2.20
N ARG A 479 1.44 13.15 1.88
CA ARG A 479 1.30 12.33 0.68
C ARG A 479 1.00 10.86 0.99
N SER A 480 0.04 10.63 1.88
CA SER A 480 -0.40 9.27 2.25
C SER A 480 -1.25 8.60 1.17
N SER A 481 -1.99 9.38 0.38
CA SER A 481 -2.82 8.92 -0.74
C SER A 481 -3.10 10.05 -1.72
N SER A 482 -3.65 9.70 -2.90
CA SER A 482 -4.05 10.71 -3.89
C SER A 482 -5.23 11.54 -3.40
N PRO A 483 -5.17 12.88 -3.44
CA PRO A 483 -6.32 13.75 -3.17
C PRO A 483 -7.27 13.90 -4.36
N VAL A 484 -6.97 13.21 -5.47
CA VAL A 484 -7.70 13.29 -6.74
C VAL A 484 -7.97 11.89 -7.26
N ARG A 485 -9.15 11.67 -7.82
CA ARG A 485 -9.50 10.48 -8.59
C ARG A 485 -9.57 10.85 -10.06
N ILE A 486 -8.92 10.11 -10.95
CA ILE A 486 -9.07 10.21 -12.39
C ILE A 486 -10.15 9.22 -12.80
N VAL A 487 -11.31 9.72 -13.25
CA VAL A 487 -12.50 8.90 -13.47
C VAL A 487 -12.27 7.85 -14.57
N ARG A 488 -12.68 6.62 -14.32
CA ARG A 488 -12.71 5.51 -15.27
C ARG A 488 -13.98 4.66 -15.05
N ASP A 489 -14.42 3.99 -16.11
CA ASP A 489 -15.56 3.06 -16.09
C ASP A 489 -15.14 1.62 -15.72
N GLU A 490 -16.09 0.68 -15.76
CA GLU A 490 -15.85 -0.75 -15.47
C GLU A 490 -14.88 -1.39 -16.48
N THR A 491 -14.73 -0.84 -17.70
CA THR A 491 -13.72 -1.24 -18.67
C THR A 491 -12.33 -0.69 -18.35
N ARG A 492 -12.22 0.08 -17.25
CA ARG A 492 -11.03 0.78 -16.78
C ARG A 492 -10.57 1.91 -17.72
N GLN A 493 -11.40 2.33 -18.67
CA GLN A 493 -11.12 3.49 -19.50
C GLN A 493 -11.73 4.74 -18.89
N SER A 494 -11.02 5.86 -19.05
CA SER A 494 -11.61 7.17 -18.82
C SER A 494 -12.63 7.49 -19.92
N PRO A 495 -13.47 8.54 -19.79
CA PRO A 495 -14.30 9.02 -20.89
C PRO A 495 -13.50 9.32 -22.17
N LEU A 496 -12.21 9.61 -22.05
CA LEU A 496 -11.28 9.69 -23.19
C LEU A 496 -10.85 8.27 -23.59
N ARG A 497 -11.39 7.75 -24.69
CA ARG A 497 -11.12 6.40 -25.22
C ARG A 497 -9.63 6.17 -25.44
N GLY A 498 -9.15 5.01 -24.99
CA GLY A 498 -7.74 4.62 -25.06
C GLY A 498 -6.90 5.10 -23.86
N LEU A 499 -7.47 5.84 -22.91
CA LEU A 499 -6.80 6.25 -21.68
C LEU A 499 -7.27 5.37 -20.52
N TYR A 500 -6.33 4.68 -19.84
CA TYR A 500 -6.56 3.76 -18.73
C TYR A 500 -5.85 4.30 -17.48
N PRO A 501 -6.52 5.13 -16.65
CA PRO A 501 -5.96 5.56 -15.37
C PRO A 501 -5.83 4.37 -14.44
N CYS A 502 -4.65 4.19 -13.80
CA CYS A 502 -4.44 3.08 -12.87
C CYS A 502 -3.51 3.42 -11.71
N GLY A 503 -3.58 2.60 -10.69
CA GLY A 503 -2.75 2.68 -9.51
C GLY A 503 -3.16 3.80 -8.54
N GLU A 504 -2.23 4.13 -7.65
CA GLU A 504 -2.45 5.06 -6.54
C GLU A 504 -2.69 6.50 -7.02
N GLY A 505 -1.98 6.94 -8.07
CA GLY A 505 -2.18 8.28 -8.63
C GLY A 505 -3.57 8.49 -9.19
N ALA A 506 -4.14 7.48 -9.83
CA ALA A 506 -5.51 7.54 -10.34
C ALA A 506 -6.58 7.43 -9.24
N GLY A 507 -6.19 7.16 -7.96
CA GLY A 507 -7.08 7.11 -6.82
C GLY A 507 -7.74 5.74 -6.57
N TYR A 508 -7.20 4.65 -7.16
CA TYR A 508 -7.76 3.28 -7.08
C TYR A 508 -6.87 2.28 -6.32
N ALA A 509 -5.78 2.71 -5.73
CA ALA A 509 -4.90 1.87 -4.94
C ALA A 509 -4.22 2.68 -3.84
N GLY A 510 -3.73 2.03 -2.79
CA GLY A 510 -3.08 2.69 -1.65
C GLY A 510 -1.85 1.93 -1.14
N GLY A 511 -1.09 1.25 -2.01
CA GLY A 511 0.15 0.56 -1.63
C GLY A 511 0.70 -0.31 -2.77
N ILE A 512 1.86 -0.93 -2.55
CA ILE A 512 2.63 -1.65 -3.59
C ILE A 512 1.78 -2.74 -4.26
N THR A 513 1.22 -3.66 -3.47
CA THR A 513 0.49 -4.82 -3.99
C THR A 513 -0.84 -4.43 -4.63
N SER A 514 -1.62 -3.51 -4.03
CA SER A 514 -2.87 -3.03 -4.62
C SER A 514 -2.62 -2.25 -5.91
N ALA A 515 -1.57 -1.43 -5.98
CA ALA A 515 -1.18 -0.73 -7.20
C ALA A 515 -0.72 -1.71 -8.30
N ALA A 516 0.08 -2.72 -7.95
CA ALA A 516 0.48 -3.79 -8.87
C ALA A 516 -0.73 -4.54 -9.43
N LEU A 517 -1.66 -4.92 -8.55
CA LEU A 517 -2.91 -5.57 -8.95
C LEU A 517 -3.73 -4.70 -9.90
N ASP A 518 -3.88 -3.41 -9.59
CA ASP A 518 -4.63 -2.49 -10.43
C ASP A 518 -3.98 -2.32 -11.80
N GLY A 519 -2.64 -2.32 -11.87
CA GLY A 519 -1.87 -2.36 -13.12
C GLY A 519 -2.14 -3.62 -13.94
N ILE A 520 -2.14 -4.81 -13.31
CA ILE A 520 -2.46 -6.10 -13.96
C ILE A 520 -3.87 -6.06 -14.56
N LEU A 521 -4.85 -5.65 -13.75
CA LEU A 521 -6.25 -5.60 -14.19
C LEU A 521 -6.48 -4.59 -15.32
N SER A 522 -5.74 -3.48 -15.33
CA SER A 522 -5.78 -2.49 -16.41
C SER A 522 -5.12 -3.03 -17.69
N ALA A 523 -4.01 -3.76 -17.58
CA ALA A 523 -3.40 -4.45 -18.72
C ALA A 523 -4.32 -5.54 -19.30
N GLU A 524 -4.99 -6.32 -18.46
CA GLU A 524 -5.98 -7.29 -18.91
C GLU A 524 -7.17 -6.64 -19.61
N ALA A 525 -7.60 -5.45 -19.15
CA ALA A 525 -8.65 -4.67 -19.81
C ALA A 525 -8.23 -4.24 -21.22
N VAL A 526 -6.98 -3.79 -21.40
CA VAL A 526 -6.41 -3.50 -22.73
C VAL A 526 -6.43 -4.75 -23.62
N ILE A 527 -5.98 -5.89 -23.12
CA ILE A 527 -5.96 -7.16 -23.87
C ILE A 527 -7.39 -7.57 -24.30
N ARG A 528 -8.38 -7.39 -23.41
CA ARG A 528 -9.80 -7.67 -23.73
C ARG A 528 -10.32 -6.75 -24.81
N ALA A 529 -10.08 -5.43 -24.69
CA ALA A 529 -10.51 -4.44 -25.67
C ALA A 529 -9.99 -4.74 -27.08
N LEU A 530 -8.72 -5.12 -27.22
CA LEU A 530 -8.13 -5.56 -28.50
C LEU A 530 -8.82 -6.82 -29.07
N SER A 531 -9.36 -7.66 -28.23
CA SER A 531 -10.07 -8.88 -28.65
C SER A 531 -11.52 -8.60 -29.10
N GLU A 532 -12.15 -7.57 -28.53
CA GLU A 532 -13.51 -7.12 -28.83
C GLU A 532 -13.57 -6.29 -30.10
N GLU A 533 -12.67 -5.33 -30.31
CA GLU A 533 -12.59 -4.54 -31.54
C GLU A 533 -12.44 -5.42 -32.79
N ARG A 534 -11.76 -6.55 -32.69
CA ARG A 534 -11.68 -7.52 -33.79
C ARG A 534 -13.02 -8.22 -34.06
N LYS A 535 -13.85 -8.45 -33.05
CA LYS A 535 -15.17 -9.05 -33.24
C LYS A 535 -16.12 -8.07 -33.91
N GLU A 536 -16.05 -6.79 -33.57
CA GLU A 536 -16.85 -5.73 -34.17
C GLU A 536 -16.39 -5.42 -35.62
N GLY A 537 -15.09 -5.37 -35.89
CA GLY A 537 -14.55 -5.17 -37.26
C GLY A 537 -14.85 -6.34 -38.22
N ARG A 538 -15.36 -7.48 -37.74
CA ARG A 538 -15.89 -8.58 -38.58
C ARG A 538 -17.40 -8.53 -38.79
N ARG A 539 -18.11 -7.63 -38.10
CA ARG A 539 -19.55 -7.40 -38.33
C ARG A 539 -19.70 -6.19 -39.26
N THR A 540 -20.28 -6.43 -40.44
CA THR A 540 -20.75 -5.41 -41.38
C THR A 540 -21.71 -4.44 -40.68
N PRO A 541 -21.73 -3.14 -40.99
CA PRO A 541 -22.53 -2.19 -40.25
C PRO A 541 -24.02 -2.51 -40.38
N MET A 542 -24.68 -2.81 -39.29
CA MET A 542 -26.14 -2.76 -39.18
C MET A 542 -26.54 -1.43 -38.54
N THR A 543 -27.36 -0.71 -39.24
CA THR A 543 -28.04 0.51 -38.88
C THR A 543 -29.06 0.28 -37.75
N GLU A 544 -29.18 1.32 -36.92
CA GLU A 544 -30.20 1.67 -35.92
C GLU A 544 -29.93 1.28 -34.45
N PRO A 545 -30.15 2.25 -33.53
CA PRO A 545 -29.91 2.06 -32.13
C PRO A 545 -31.06 1.27 -31.46
N ILE A 546 -30.71 0.17 -30.80
CA ILE A 546 -31.61 -0.57 -29.94
C ILE A 546 -31.53 0.04 -28.53
N PRO A 547 -32.66 0.30 -27.86
CA PRO A 547 -32.66 0.83 -26.50
C PRO A 547 -32.10 -0.21 -25.50
N PHE A 548 -31.28 0.27 -24.57
CA PHE A 548 -30.68 -0.53 -23.52
C PHE A 548 -31.74 -1.22 -22.65
N PRO A 549 -31.62 -2.53 -22.41
CA PRO A 549 -32.29 -3.17 -21.28
C PRO A 549 -31.53 -2.84 -19.99
N THR A 550 -32.25 -2.44 -18.97
CA THR A 550 -31.78 -2.37 -17.59
C THR A 550 -31.16 -3.72 -17.16
N PRO A 551 -29.99 -3.74 -16.50
CA PRO A 551 -29.40 -4.97 -16.05
C PRO A 551 -30.23 -5.58 -14.90
N GLU A 552 -30.61 -6.85 -15.08
CA GLU A 552 -31.03 -7.70 -13.96
C GLU A 552 -29.79 -8.05 -13.12
N HIS A 553 -29.92 -7.90 -11.82
CA HIS A 553 -28.87 -8.10 -10.84
C HIS A 553 -28.23 -9.50 -10.92
N ALA A 554 -26.90 -9.56 -10.85
CA ALA A 554 -26.17 -10.78 -10.52
C ALA A 554 -26.34 -11.08 -9.01
N PRO A 555 -26.43 -12.34 -8.59
CA PRO A 555 -26.93 -12.69 -7.25
C PRO A 555 -25.95 -12.58 -6.08
N ASP A 556 -24.77 -11.98 -6.19
CA ASP A 556 -23.74 -12.04 -5.14
C ASP A 556 -22.98 -10.72 -4.84
N GLU A 557 -23.46 -9.55 -5.27
CA GLU A 557 -22.87 -8.27 -4.87
C GLU A 557 -23.86 -7.49 -4.00
N LEU A 558 -23.50 -7.26 -2.74
CA LEU A 558 -24.26 -6.42 -1.81
C LEU A 558 -24.29 -4.97 -2.34
N THR A 559 -25.46 -4.35 -2.32
CA THR A 559 -25.63 -2.94 -2.70
C THR A 559 -25.02 -2.03 -1.61
N CYS A 560 -24.74 -0.78 -1.97
CA CYS A 560 -24.24 0.23 -1.01
C CYS A 560 -25.15 0.36 0.21
N ASP A 561 -26.47 0.33 0.03
CA ASP A 561 -27.43 0.39 1.14
C ASP A 561 -27.36 -0.86 2.04
N GLU A 562 -27.19 -2.05 1.48
CA GLU A 562 -27.03 -3.30 2.24
C GLU A 562 -25.71 -3.34 3.00
N LEU A 563 -24.64 -2.78 2.44
CA LEU A 563 -23.34 -2.64 3.11
C LEU A 563 -23.39 -1.60 4.23
N LEU A 564 -24.10 -0.49 4.05
CA LEU A 564 -24.34 0.51 5.10
C LEU A 564 -25.17 -0.05 6.26
N ASP A 565 -26.21 -0.83 5.97
CA ASP A 565 -26.99 -1.54 6.98
C ASP A 565 -26.13 -2.60 7.71
N ARG A 566 -25.24 -3.30 6.98
CA ARG A 566 -24.30 -4.25 7.59
C ARG A 566 -23.28 -3.55 8.46
N LEU A 567 -22.72 -2.42 8.02
CA LEU A 567 -21.80 -1.57 8.77
C LEU A 567 -22.42 -1.14 10.09
N GLN A 568 -23.66 -0.62 10.06
CA GLN A 568 -24.38 -0.19 11.26
C GLN A 568 -24.61 -1.37 12.21
N SER A 569 -25.00 -2.54 11.68
CA SER A 569 -25.20 -3.76 12.47
C SER A 569 -23.93 -4.23 13.17
N LEU A 570 -22.77 -4.15 12.50
CA LEU A 570 -21.47 -4.52 13.08
C LEU A 570 -21.02 -3.52 14.14
N GLN A 571 -21.25 -2.23 13.93
CA GLN A 571 -20.96 -1.19 14.91
C GLN A 571 -21.82 -1.34 16.18
N ASP A 572 -23.10 -1.67 16.03
CA ASP A 572 -23.99 -1.93 17.15
C ASP A 572 -23.60 -3.21 17.91
N ALA A 573 -23.14 -4.24 17.18
CA ALA A 573 -22.66 -5.49 17.77
C ALA A 573 -21.34 -5.30 18.55
N LEU A 574 -20.41 -4.47 18.04
CA LEU A 574 -19.18 -4.11 18.74
C LEU A 574 -19.48 -3.31 20.00
N ALA A 575 -20.34 -2.30 19.91
CA ALA A 575 -20.75 -1.49 21.06
C ALA A 575 -21.42 -2.34 22.17
N ALA A 576 -22.27 -3.30 21.77
CA ALA A 576 -22.89 -4.22 22.71
C ALA A 576 -21.87 -5.19 23.34
N LEU A 577 -20.85 -5.59 22.59
CA LEU A 577 -19.80 -6.47 23.08
C LEU A 577 -18.85 -5.73 24.01
N ASP A 578 -18.57 -4.44 23.77
CA ASP A 578 -17.79 -3.57 24.66
C ASP A 578 -18.43 -3.43 26.04
N ASP A 579 -19.77 -3.32 26.08
CA ASP A 579 -20.52 -3.28 27.35
C ASP A 579 -20.46 -4.62 28.14
N GLU A 580 -20.12 -5.72 27.47
CA GLU A 580 -19.97 -7.06 28.06
C GLU A 580 -18.51 -7.39 28.41
N GLU A 581 -17.56 -6.47 28.28
CA GLU A 581 -16.13 -6.71 28.54
C GLU A 581 -15.92 -7.26 29.94
N PRO A 582 -15.29 -8.45 30.07
CA PRO A 582 -15.06 -9.05 31.39
C PRO A 582 -13.94 -8.32 32.15
N GLU A 583 -14.16 -8.01 33.43
CA GLU A 583 -13.16 -7.36 34.31
C GLU A 583 -11.89 -8.22 34.53
N ASP A 584 -12.00 -9.53 34.46
CA ASP A 584 -10.86 -10.45 34.62
C ASP A 584 -10.25 -10.83 33.28
N MET A 585 -9.23 -10.09 32.88
CA MET A 585 -8.47 -10.28 31.64
C MET A 585 -7.73 -11.64 31.55
N ALA A 586 -7.61 -12.38 32.65
CA ALA A 586 -6.98 -13.71 32.67
C ALA A 586 -7.99 -14.85 32.49
N SER A 587 -9.28 -14.57 32.43
CA SER A 587 -10.33 -15.57 32.34
C SER A 587 -10.54 -16.10 30.91
N ASP A 588 -11.01 -17.36 30.81
CA ASP A 588 -11.47 -17.94 29.54
C ASP A 588 -12.67 -17.16 28.93
N ARG A 589 -13.38 -16.37 29.75
CA ARG A 589 -14.45 -15.49 29.32
C ARG A 589 -13.90 -14.28 28.58
N TYR A 590 -12.82 -13.67 29.09
CA TYR A 590 -12.13 -12.58 28.42
C TYR A 590 -11.52 -13.02 27.08
N THR A 591 -10.91 -14.20 27.03
CA THR A 591 -10.34 -14.74 25.80
C THR A 591 -11.41 -14.91 24.71
N ARG A 592 -12.58 -15.45 25.06
CA ARG A 592 -13.71 -15.60 24.10
C ARG A 592 -14.32 -14.27 23.70
N TRP A 593 -14.36 -13.29 24.60
CA TRP A 593 -14.77 -11.93 24.32
C TRP A 593 -13.81 -11.26 23.34
N ALA A 594 -12.50 -11.32 23.58
CA ALA A 594 -11.46 -10.76 22.73
C ALA A 594 -11.44 -11.39 21.33
N ASP A 595 -11.58 -12.73 21.23
CA ASP A 595 -11.68 -13.43 19.93
C ASP A 595 -12.90 -12.98 19.12
N ARG A 596 -14.03 -12.72 19.79
CA ARG A 596 -15.26 -12.25 19.16
C ARG A 596 -15.18 -10.78 18.77
N HIS A 597 -14.54 -9.96 19.60
CA HIS A 597 -14.32 -8.54 19.33
C HIS A 597 -13.43 -8.35 18.11
N GLU A 598 -12.29 -9.07 18.04
CA GLU A 598 -11.39 -9.05 16.89
C GLU A 598 -12.08 -9.52 15.60
N ALA A 599 -12.91 -10.57 15.68
CA ALA A 599 -13.65 -11.07 14.52
C ALA A 599 -14.68 -10.05 13.99
N LEU A 600 -15.31 -9.28 14.87
CA LEU A 600 -16.24 -8.21 14.47
C LEU A 600 -15.49 -6.98 13.94
N GLU A 601 -14.32 -6.65 14.50
CA GLU A 601 -13.45 -5.58 13.95
C GLU A 601 -12.93 -5.94 12.55
N ASP A 602 -12.50 -7.20 12.33
CA ASP A 602 -12.07 -7.67 11.02
C ASP A 602 -13.21 -7.62 9.99
N GLU A 603 -14.43 -8.03 10.38
CA GLU A 603 -15.60 -7.96 9.49
C GLU A 603 -16.04 -6.52 9.23
N LEU A 604 -15.90 -5.62 10.21
CA LEU A 604 -16.16 -4.20 10.06
C LEU A 604 -15.15 -3.54 9.08
N ASP A 605 -13.87 -3.88 9.22
CA ASP A 605 -12.83 -3.41 8.29
C ASP A 605 -13.11 -3.94 6.86
N ASP A 606 -13.51 -5.22 6.70
CA ASP A 606 -13.90 -5.80 5.40
C ASP A 606 -15.09 -5.05 4.76
N VAL A 607 -16.11 -4.66 5.54
CA VAL A 607 -17.29 -3.90 5.06
C VAL A 607 -16.93 -2.45 4.73
N LEU A 608 -16.07 -1.81 5.52
CA LEU A 608 -15.57 -0.46 5.24
C LEU A 608 -14.73 -0.42 3.96
N ASP A 609 -13.88 -1.44 3.76
CA ASP A 609 -13.10 -1.57 2.53
C ASP A 609 -14.01 -1.77 1.31
N LEU A 610 -15.10 -2.55 1.43
CA LEU A 610 -16.10 -2.73 0.37
C LEU A 610 -16.91 -1.46 0.10
N LEU A 611 -17.26 -0.69 1.14
CA LEU A 611 -17.93 0.59 0.98
C LEU A 611 -17.02 1.63 0.33
N ASP A 612 -15.73 1.64 0.67
CA ASP A 612 -14.74 2.48 0.00
C ASP A 612 -14.54 2.09 -1.48
N GLU A 613 -14.82 0.82 -1.85
CA GLU A 613 -14.82 0.36 -3.24
C GLU A 613 -16.11 0.72 -4.01
N LEU A 614 -17.23 0.88 -3.31
CA LEU A 614 -18.55 1.13 -3.90
C LEU A 614 -18.98 2.60 -3.87
N ASP A 615 -18.32 3.44 -3.05
CA ASP A 615 -18.64 4.87 -3.02
C ASP A 615 -18.09 5.55 -4.29
N PRO A 616 -18.98 6.07 -5.18
CA PRO A 616 -18.60 6.58 -6.50
C PRO A 616 -17.81 7.89 -6.47
#